data_ff0238802b1532f0d9505540532a35b4
#
_entry.id   ff0238802b1532f0d9505540532a35b4
#
_cell.length_a   1.000
_cell.length_b   1.000
_cell.length_c   1.000
_cell.angle_alpha   90.00
_cell.angle_beta   90.00
_cell.angle_gamma   90.00
#
_symmetry.space_group_name_H-M   'P 1'
#
loop_
_entity.id
_entity.type
_entity.pdbx_description
1 polymer ?
#
loop_
_entity_poly.entity_id
_entity_poly.type
_entity_poly.pdbx_seq_one_letter_code
_entity_poly.pdbx_strand_id
1 'polypeptide(L)'
;NLEKIVSLKPDLVIGSKGFHDKIISKLNDINIKTLSYEVRGWNDLNELIFLISNKLNLKTKDVVNNFTNEFLSNCIISKNNPDSNLIILASVKPLLSPNSNSWAGQMLERFNLNNLTKDIDSKSEFKGYVNLSSEWILKQDPDNLILVETRKDQFSDFGEYGPFSNLKSIKTNNVYRFNYYGLINPGS
;
A
#
# COMPACT_ATOMS: atom_id res chain seq x y z
N ASN A 1 -2.38 -22.63 -15.36
CA ASN A 1 -2.24 -23.53 -16.51
C ASN A 1 -2.88 -22.85 -17.72
N LEU A 2 -2.14 -22.76 -18.85
CA LEU A 2 -2.56 -22.10 -20.09
C LEU A 2 -3.84 -22.74 -20.67
N GLU A 3 -3.89 -24.05 -20.74
CA GLU A 3 -5.03 -24.81 -21.27
C GLU A 3 -6.34 -24.50 -20.54
N LYS A 4 -6.28 -24.39 -19.20
CA LYS A 4 -7.44 -24.03 -18.40
C LYS A 4 -7.91 -22.60 -18.68
N ILE A 5 -6.99 -21.66 -18.90
CA ILE A 5 -7.35 -20.28 -19.27
C ILE A 5 -8.03 -20.27 -20.64
N VAL A 6 -7.43 -20.96 -21.63
CA VAL A 6 -7.97 -21.04 -22.99
C VAL A 6 -9.37 -21.69 -23.02
N SER A 7 -9.57 -22.74 -22.22
CA SER A 7 -10.88 -23.44 -22.14
C SER A 7 -12.02 -22.56 -21.61
N LEU A 8 -11.70 -21.51 -20.83
CA LEU A 8 -12.68 -20.54 -20.32
C LEU A 8 -13.12 -19.52 -21.37
N LYS A 9 -12.44 -19.47 -22.53
CA LYS A 9 -12.72 -18.51 -23.63
C LYS A 9 -12.86 -17.06 -23.13
N PRO A 10 -11.90 -16.53 -22.38
CA PRO A 10 -12.02 -15.20 -21.78
C PRO A 10 -11.94 -14.10 -22.84
N ASP A 11 -12.69 -13.03 -22.67
CA ASP A 11 -12.59 -11.81 -23.48
C ASP A 11 -11.33 -10.99 -23.18
N LEU A 12 -10.83 -11.09 -21.96
CA LEU A 12 -9.61 -10.42 -21.50
C LEU A 12 -8.97 -11.24 -20.36
N VAL A 13 -7.65 -11.40 -20.42
CA VAL A 13 -6.85 -11.97 -19.31
C VAL A 13 -5.96 -10.87 -18.70
N ILE A 14 -6.10 -10.66 -17.39
CA ILE A 14 -5.30 -9.69 -16.65
C ILE A 14 -4.25 -10.45 -15.86
N GLY A 15 -3.00 -10.02 -15.96
CA GLY A 15 -1.87 -10.62 -15.24
C GLY A 15 -1.02 -9.58 -14.52
N SER A 16 -0.38 -9.99 -13.44
CA SER A 16 0.62 -9.16 -12.76
C SER A 16 1.92 -9.13 -13.58
N LYS A 17 2.37 -7.93 -13.91
CA LYS A 17 3.62 -7.69 -14.63
C LYS A 17 4.81 -8.26 -13.84
N GLY A 18 5.74 -8.85 -14.55
CA GLY A 18 6.90 -9.53 -13.95
C GLY A 18 6.60 -10.95 -13.46
N PHE A 19 5.40 -11.19 -12.92
CA PHE A 19 5.02 -12.50 -12.37
C PHE A 19 4.38 -13.42 -13.42
N HIS A 20 3.50 -12.87 -14.27
CA HIS A 20 2.75 -13.63 -15.26
C HIS A 20 3.24 -13.44 -16.69
N ASP A 21 4.37 -12.78 -16.94
CA ASP A 21 4.82 -12.37 -18.28
C ASP A 21 4.92 -13.55 -19.26
N LYS A 22 5.41 -14.72 -18.80
CA LYS A 22 5.54 -15.92 -19.65
C LYS A 22 4.20 -16.46 -20.14
N ILE A 23 3.17 -16.41 -19.28
CA ILE A 23 1.84 -16.91 -19.68
C ILE A 23 1.10 -15.86 -20.51
N ILE A 24 1.29 -14.58 -20.22
CA ILE A 24 0.76 -13.46 -20.99
C ILE A 24 1.28 -13.51 -22.43
N SER A 25 2.59 -13.71 -22.63
CA SER A 25 3.18 -13.86 -23.98
C SER A 25 2.50 -14.99 -24.75
N LYS A 26 2.38 -16.19 -24.16
CA LYS A 26 1.73 -17.35 -24.82
C LYS A 26 0.26 -17.11 -25.16
N LEU A 27 -0.47 -16.35 -24.34
CA LEU A 27 -1.85 -15.98 -24.61
C LEU A 27 -1.94 -15.01 -25.80
N ASN A 28 -1.02 -14.06 -25.90
CA ASN A 28 -0.92 -13.14 -27.03
C ASN A 28 -0.62 -13.89 -28.33
N ASP A 29 0.28 -14.89 -28.32
CA ASP A 29 0.63 -15.71 -29.48
C ASP A 29 -0.59 -16.44 -30.09
N ILE A 30 -1.61 -16.70 -29.28
CA ILE A 30 -2.87 -17.35 -29.70
C ILE A 30 -4.05 -16.35 -29.79
N ASN A 31 -3.74 -15.03 -29.90
CA ASN A 31 -4.70 -13.94 -30.08
C ASN A 31 -5.73 -13.77 -28.94
N ILE A 32 -5.43 -14.20 -27.73
CA ILE A 32 -6.24 -13.87 -26.55
C ILE A 32 -5.82 -12.49 -26.07
N LYS A 33 -6.78 -11.56 -25.90
CA LYS A 33 -6.50 -10.22 -25.39
C LYS A 33 -5.93 -10.30 -23.98
N THR A 34 -4.82 -9.61 -23.73
CA THR A 34 -4.20 -9.57 -22.41
C THR A 34 -3.94 -8.15 -21.94
N LEU A 35 -3.84 -7.99 -20.64
CA LEU A 35 -3.38 -6.80 -19.95
C LEU A 35 -2.40 -7.22 -18.86
N SER A 36 -1.14 -6.79 -18.96
CA SER A 36 -0.13 -6.99 -17.92
C SER A 36 0.08 -5.67 -17.18
N TYR A 37 -0.15 -5.66 -15.86
CA TYR A 37 -0.08 -4.46 -15.05
C TYR A 37 0.48 -4.75 -13.66
N GLU A 38 1.15 -3.76 -13.06
CA GLU A 38 1.65 -3.82 -11.68
C GLU A 38 0.95 -2.76 -10.84
N VAL A 39 0.15 -3.19 -9.87
CA VAL A 39 -0.50 -2.30 -8.90
C VAL A 39 0.39 -2.19 -7.66
N ARG A 40 0.93 -1.01 -7.41
CA ARG A 40 1.75 -0.70 -6.22
C ARG A 40 1.04 0.25 -5.26
N GLY A 41 0.08 1.02 -5.78
CA GLY A 41 -0.62 2.02 -5.02
C GLY A 41 -1.98 2.35 -5.60
N TRP A 42 -2.66 3.27 -4.95
CA TRP A 42 -4.00 3.70 -5.31
C TRP A 42 -4.10 4.26 -6.74
N ASN A 43 -3.10 5.02 -7.15
CA ASN A 43 -3.10 5.62 -8.50
C ASN A 43 -2.98 4.55 -9.57
N ASP A 44 -2.15 3.52 -9.36
CA ASP A 44 -2.01 2.39 -10.28
C ASP A 44 -3.33 1.60 -10.39
N LEU A 45 -4.05 1.44 -9.27
CA LEU A 45 -5.34 0.77 -9.27
C LEU A 45 -6.36 1.53 -10.13
N ASN A 46 -6.45 2.85 -9.97
CA ASN A 46 -7.33 3.69 -10.78
C ASN A 46 -6.98 3.61 -12.27
N GLU A 47 -5.69 3.66 -12.61
CA GLU A 47 -5.22 3.51 -13.98
C GLU A 47 -5.56 2.11 -14.55
N LEU A 48 -5.37 1.05 -13.76
CA LEU A 48 -5.74 -0.32 -14.16
C LEU A 48 -7.23 -0.42 -14.48
N ILE A 49 -8.10 0.12 -13.61
CA ILE A 49 -9.56 0.13 -13.85
C ILE A 49 -9.89 0.87 -15.14
N PHE A 50 -9.24 2.00 -15.41
CA PHE A 50 -9.43 2.75 -16.63
C PHE A 50 -8.98 1.95 -17.88
N LEU A 51 -7.83 1.28 -17.81
CA LEU A 51 -7.31 0.42 -18.88
C LEU A 51 -8.24 -0.76 -19.18
N ILE A 52 -8.75 -1.42 -18.13
CA ILE A 52 -9.74 -2.52 -18.27
C ILE A 52 -11.00 -1.98 -18.97
N SER A 53 -11.51 -0.86 -18.50
CA SER A 53 -12.71 -0.22 -19.05
C SER A 53 -12.58 0.06 -20.53
N ASN A 54 -11.44 0.63 -20.94
CA ASN A 54 -11.16 0.88 -22.36
C ASN A 54 -11.05 -0.41 -23.18
N LYS A 55 -10.41 -1.43 -22.65
CA LYS A 55 -10.25 -2.73 -23.33
C LYS A 55 -11.58 -3.44 -23.56
N LEU A 56 -12.53 -3.25 -22.65
CA LEU A 56 -13.86 -3.86 -22.67
C LEU A 56 -14.95 -2.93 -23.19
N ASN A 57 -14.60 -1.70 -23.64
CA ASN A 57 -15.52 -0.64 -24.09
C ASN A 57 -16.60 -0.30 -23.05
N LEU A 58 -16.22 -0.27 -21.77
CA LEU A 58 -17.13 0.07 -20.66
C LEU A 58 -17.06 1.58 -20.35
N LYS A 59 -18.21 2.17 -20.01
CA LYS A 59 -18.30 3.55 -19.52
C LYS A 59 -18.16 3.57 -18.00
N THR A 60 -16.92 3.58 -17.50
CA THR A 60 -16.66 3.42 -16.05
C THR A 60 -16.04 4.63 -15.38
N LYS A 61 -15.72 5.70 -16.14
CA LYS A 61 -15.06 6.89 -15.58
C LYS A 61 -15.82 7.47 -14.39
N ASP A 62 -17.14 7.55 -14.50
CA ASP A 62 -17.99 8.10 -13.43
C ASP A 62 -18.07 7.14 -12.22
N VAL A 63 -18.06 5.83 -12.47
CA VAL A 63 -18.11 4.80 -11.40
C VAL A 63 -16.87 4.88 -10.53
N VAL A 64 -15.67 4.98 -11.13
CA VAL A 64 -14.40 5.08 -10.38
C VAL A 64 -14.34 6.38 -9.58
N ASN A 65 -14.73 7.49 -10.19
CA ASN A 65 -14.74 8.79 -9.52
C ASN A 65 -15.73 8.80 -8.34
N ASN A 66 -16.94 8.26 -8.55
CA ASN A 66 -17.95 8.19 -7.51
C ASN A 66 -17.51 7.31 -6.34
N PHE A 67 -16.93 6.11 -6.62
CA PHE A 67 -16.40 5.24 -5.58
C PHE A 67 -15.29 5.93 -4.78
N THR A 68 -14.33 6.58 -5.47
CA THR A 68 -13.23 7.29 -4.79
C THR A 68 -13.76 8.42 -3.92
N ASN A 69 -14.70 9.21 -4.43
CA ASN A 69 -15.28 10.33 -3.70
C ASN A 69 -16.10 9.86 -2.49
N GLU A 70 -16.91 8.81 -2.66
CA GLU A 70 -17.68 8.20 -1.59
C GLU A 70 -16.78 7.62 -0.50
N PHE A 71 -15.74 6.90 -0.87
CA PHE A 71 -14.74 6.37 0.07
C PHE A 71 -14.10 7.49 0.90
N LEU A 72 -13.60 8.54 0.24
CA LEU A 72 -12.96 9.66 0.93
C LEU A 72 -13.94 10.49 1.77
N SER A 73 -15.19 10.64 1.34
CA SER A 73 -16.21 11.40 2.10
C SER A 73 -16.65 10.68 3.38
N ASN A 74 -16.63 9.34 3.36
CA ASN A 74 -16.97 8.52 4.52
C ASN A 74 -15.81 8.40 5.53
N CYS A 75 -14.59 8.79 5.14
CA CYS A 75 -13.47 8.83 6.06
C CYS A 75 -13.56 10.09 6.92
N ILE A 76 -13.76 9.93 8.22
CA ILE A 76 -13.70 11.03 9.18
C ILE A 76 -12.23 11.45 9.30
N ILE A 77 -11.82 12.40 8.47
CA ILE A 77 -10.51 13.03 8.59
C ILE A 77 -10.57 13.91 9.82
N SER A 78 -9.88 13.52 10.87
CA SER A 78 -9.72 14.38 12.04
C SER A 78 -8.96 15.63 11.63
N LYS A 79 -9.68 16.75 11.50
CA LYS A 79 -9.08 18.06 11.23
C LYS A 79 -8.32 18.62 12.44
N ASN A 80 -8.28 17.89 13.54
CA ASN A 80 -7.93 18.43 14.85
C ASN A 80 -6.42 18.58 15.09
N ASN A 81 -5.56 18.06 14.22
CA ASN A 81 -4.12 18.27 14.35
C ASN A 81 -3.39 18.07 13.00
N PRO A 82 -3.41 19.09 12.10
CA PRO A 82 -2.79 19.00 10.79
C PRO A 82 -1.26 18.88 10.85
N ASP A 83 -0.65 19.27 11.97
CA ASP A 83 0.80 19.21 12.19
C ASP A 83 1.25 17.86 12.80
N SER A 84 0.32 17.00 13.17
CA SER A 84 0.64 15.69 13.76
C SER A 84 1.28 14.78 12.74
N ASN A 85 2.48 14.33 13.04
CA ASN A 85 3.25 13.44 12.17
C ASN A 85 3.11 11.98 12.58
N LEU A 86 3.41 11.09 11.64
CA LEU A 86 3.35 9.65 11.87
C LEU A 86 4.45 8.89 11.13
N ILE A 87 4.75 7.70 11.65
CA ILE A 87 5.53 6.66 10.98
C ILE A 87 4.69 5.38 10.95
N ILE A 88 4.71 4.67 9.81
CA ILE A 88 4.23 3.28 9.73
C ILE A 88 5.43 2.35 9.80
N LEU A 89 5.38 1.33 10.64
CA LEU A 89 6.34 0.23 10.64
C LEU A 89 5.68 -1.03 10.09
N ALA A 90 6.04 -1.40 8.88
CA ALA A 90 5.59 -2.62 8.22
C ALA A 90 6.41 -3.85 8.66
N SER A 91 7.60 -3.63 9.21
CA SER A 91 8.47 -4.65 9.79
C SER A 91 9.41 -4.02 10.82
N VAL A 92 9.88 -4.82 11.77
CA VAL A 92 10.91 -4.41 12.76
C VAL A 92 12.29 -5.04 12.50
N LYS A 93 12.36 -6.03 11.63
CA LYS A 93 13.62 -6.70 11.24
C LYS A 93 13.59 -7.09 9.76
N PRO A 94 14.11 -6.22 8.88
CA PRO A 94 14.58 -4.85 9.12
C PRO A 94 13.42 -3.88 9.46
N LEU A 95 13.76 -2.70 9.99
CA LEU A 95 12.78 -1.62 10.17
C LEU A 95 12.36 -1.08 8.81
N LEU A 96 11.16 -1.43 8.37
CA LEU A 96 10.60 -1.03 7.07
C LEU A 96 9.43 -0.08 7.25
N SER A 97 9.42 1.00 6.48
CA SER A 97 8.33 1.97 6.44
C SER A 97 7.91 2.27 5.00
N PRO A 98 6.60 2.41 4.71
CA PRO A 98 6.12 2.79 3.38
C PRO A 98 6.36 4.27 3.11
N ASN A 99 6.81 4.60 1.88
CA ASN A 99 6.88 5.96 1.36
C ASN A 99 5.73 6.27 0.37
N SER A 100 5.75 7.43 -0.28
CA SER A 100 4.72 7.86 -1.25
C SER A 100 4.55 6.93 -2.46
N ASN A 101 5.51 6.04 -2.73
CA ASN A 101 5.44 5.09 -3.84
C ASN A 101 4.76 3.76 -3.45
N SER A 102 4.20 3.66 -2.24
CA SER A 102 3.48 2.49 -1.74
C SER A 102 1.97 2.75 -1.63
N TRP A 103 1.20 1.67 -1.52
CA TRP A 103 -0.23 1.75 -1.24
C TRP A 103 -0.54 2.53 0.05
N ALA A 104 0.09 2.15 1.16
CA ALA A 104 -0.11 2.81 2.45
C ALA A 104 0.31 4.29 2.41
N GLY A 105 1.45 4.62 1.80
CA GLY A 105 1.90 6.00 1.65
C GLY A 105 0.92 6.86 0.87
N GLN A 106 0.42 6.37 -0.27
CA GLN A 106 -0.59 7.09 -1.07
C GLN A 106 -1.93 7.23 -0.34
N MET A 107 -2.32 6.25 0.48
CA MET A 107 -3.50 6.39 1.34
C MET A 107 -3.32 7.52 2.37
N LEU A 108 -2.16 7.57 3.04
CA LEU A 108 -1.88 8.63 4.01
C LEU A 108 -1.94 10.03 3.38
N GLU A 109 -1.40 10.18 2.17
CA GLU A 109 -1.49 11.44 1.42
C GLU A 109 -2.94 11.83 1.11
N ARG A 110 -3.77 10.87 0.71
CA ARG A 110 -5.20 11.12 0.43
C ARG A 110 -5.97 11.54 1.68
N PHE A 111 -5.58 11.05 2.84
CA PHE A 111 -6.15 11.45 4.13
C PHE A 111 -5.49 12.71 4.70
N ASN A 112 -4.58 13.35 3.96
CA ASN A 112 -3.82 14.51 4.40
C ASN A 112 -3.07 14.28 5.71
N LEU A 113 -2.53 13.06 5.87
CA LEU A 113 -1.73 12.67 7.03
C LEU A 113 -0.24 12.85 6.72
N ASN A 114 0.49 13.43 7.67
CA ASN A 114 1.91 13.73 7.50
C ASN A 114 2.78 12.50 7.79
N ASN A 115 3.05 11.71 6.74
CA ASN A 115 3.98 10.58 6.81
C ASN A 115 5.43 11.07 6.75
N LEU A 116 6.21 10.85 7.82
CA LEU A 116 7.62 11.28 7.91
C LEU A 116 8.55 10.59 6.90
N THR A 117 8.11 9.46 6.34
CA THR A 117 8.90 8.69 5.36
C THR A 117 8.51 8.94 3.91
N LYS A 118 7.54 9.81 3.65
CA LYS A 118 6.94 10.04 2.33
C LYS A 118 7.95 10.31 1.22
N ASP A 119 8.94 11.18 1.50
CA ASP A 119 9.93 11.65 0.53
C ASP A 119 11.28 10.95 0.65
N ILE A 120 11.39 9.90 1.49
CA ILE A 120 12.64 9.16 1.63
C ILE A 120 12.75 8.18 0.45
N ASP A 121 13.79 8.37 -0.36
CA ASP A 121 14.18 7.43 -1.39
C ASP A 121 15.39 6.63 -0.90
N SER A 122 15.16 5.41 -0.46
CA SER A 122 16.22 4.50 -0.06
C SER A 122 16.21 3.25 -0.93
N LYS A 123 17.39 2.66 -1.14
CA LYS A 123 17.53 1.38 -1.83
C LYS A 123 17.01 0.25 -0.94
N SER A 124 15.70 0.10 -0.87
CA SER A 124 15.07 -1.07 -0.29
C SER A 124 14.86 -2.15 -1.36
N GLU A 125 14.93 -3.42 -0.97
CA GLU A 125 14.53 -4.54 -1.84
C GLU A 125 13.04 -4.47 -2.20
N PHE A 126 12.25 -3.79 -1.38
CA PHE A 126 10.81 -3.61 -1.56
C PHE A 126 10.52 -2.22 -2.11
N LYS A 127 10.06 -2.13 -3.36
CA LYS A 127 9.65 -0.87 -3.97
C LYS A 127 8.53 -0.21 -3.17
N GLY A 128 8.67 1.10 -2.93
CA GLY A 128 7.72 1.86 -2.12
C GLY A 128 7.95 1.74 -0.61
N TYR A 129 9.04 1.09 -0.20
CA TYR A 129 9.43 0.96 1.21
C TYR A 129 10.84 1.45 1.41
N VAL A 130 11.10 1.93 2.62
CA VAL A 130 12.41 2.44 3.04
C VAL A 130 12.89 1.70 4.27
N ASN A 131 14.20 1.40 4.30
CA ASN A 131 14.85 0.89 5.50
C ASN A 131 15.17 2.05 6.43
N LEU A 132 14.74 1.95 7.68
CA LEU A 132 15.00 2.95 8.72
C LEU A 132 16.03 2.44 9.71
N SER A 133 16.79 3.36 10.30
CA SER A 133 17.58 3.06 11.50
C SER A 133 16.81 3.43 12.76
N SER A 134 17.14 2.77 13.88
CA SER A 134 16.55 3.10 15.17
C SER A 134 16.85 4.54 15.57
N GLU A 135 18.07 5.02 15.29
CA GLU A 135 18.50 6.37 15.59
C GLU A 135 17.68 7.40 14.81
N TRP A 136 17.37 7.11 13.54
CA TRP A 136 16.54 8.00 12.74
C TRP A 136 15.13 8.12 13.32
N ILE A 137 14.49 6.99 13.70
CA ILE A 137 13.17 6.99 14.32
C ILE A 137 13.17 7.77 15.63
N LEU A 138 14.19 7.55 16.48
CA LEU A 138 14.34 8.27 17.75
C LEU A 138 14.53 9.77 17.55
N LYS A 139 15.27 10.16 16.51
CA LYS A 139 15.49 11.57 16.17
C LYS A 139 14.21 12.25 15.66
N GLN A 140 13.39 11.53 14.88
CA GLN A 140 12.13 12.05 14.37
C GLN A 140 11.06 12.16 15.46
N ASP A 141 11.11 11.30 16.47
CA ASP A 141 10.20 11.27 17.62
C ASP A 141 8.72 11.45 17.22
N PRO A 142 8.15 10.53 16.43
CA PRO A 142 6.83 10.69 15.82
C PRO A 142 5.72 10.84 16.85
N ASP A 143 4.74 11.70 16.54
CA ASP A 143 3.54 11.87 17.36
C ASP A 143 2.66 10.63 17.39
N ASN A 144 2.62 9.91 16.25
CA ASN A 144 1.84 8.70 16.09
C ASN A 144 2.69 7.59 15.47
N LEU A 145 2.45 6.37 15.90
CA LEU A 145 3.10 5.18 15.37
C LEU A 145 2.05 4.16 14.93
N ILE A 146 2.16 3.71 13.71
CA ILE A 146 1.31 2.64 13.16
C ILE A 146 2.18 1.39 12.99
N LEU A 147 1.78 0.30 13.64
CA LEU A 147 2.44 -1.00 13.56
C LEU A 147 1.59 -1.93 12.70
N VAL A 148 2.18 -2.49 11.64
CA VAL A 148 1.47 -3.41 10.75
C VAL A 148 1.83 -4.85 11.09
N GLU A 149 0.88 -5.59 11.62
CA GLU A 149 1.07 -6.97 12.06
C GLU A 149 0.81 -7.95 10.91
N THR A 150 1.83 -8.70 10.52
CA THR A 150 1.73 -9.84 9.59
C THR A 150 1.45 -11.15 10.29
N ARG A 151 1.70 -11.21 11.58
CA ARG A 151 1.42 -12.34 12.47
C ARG A 151 1.05 -11.82 13.85
N LYS A 152 0.30 -12.61 14.57
CA LYS A 152 -0.10 -12.31 15.96
C LYS A 152 1.13 -12.03 16.83
N ASP A 153 1.02 -11.05 17.69
CA ASP A 153 2.04 -10.66 18.68
C ASP A 153 3.42 -10.27 18.11
N GLN A 154 3.49 -9.89 16.83
CA GLN A 154 4.74 -9.47 16.18
C GLN A 154 5.40 -8.27 16.88
N PHE A 155 4.61 -7.42 17.50
CA PHE A 155 5.03 -6.20 18.20
C PHE A 155 4.67 -6.22 19.68
N SER A 156 4.50 -7.41 20.30
CA SER A 156 4.11 -7.52 21.71
C SER A 156 4.98 -6.68 22.64
N ASP A 157 6.28 -6.74 22.41
CA ASP A 157 7.27 -6.09 23.28
C ASP A 157 7.75 -4.73 22.68
N PHE A 158 7.14 -4.30 21.57
CA PHE A 158 7.56 -3.05 20.92
C PHE A 158 7.19 -1.85 21.77
N GLY A 159 8.20 -1.09 22.18
CA GLY A 159 8.02 0.09 23.03
C GLY A 159 7.96 -0.18 24.54
N GLU A 160 7.81 -1.43 25.01
CA GLU A 160 7.90 -1.74 26.43
C GLU A 160 9.34 -1.67 26.94
N TYR A 161 10.26 -2.17 26.13
CA TYR A 161 11.68 -2.21 26.46
C TYR A 161 12.55 -1.70 25.32
N GLY A 162 13.73 -1.21 25.65
CA GLY A 162 14.71 -0.79 24.65
C GLY A 162 14.56 0.67 24.20
N PRO A 163 15.20 1.03 23.08
CA PRO A 163 15.33 2.44 22.68
C PRO A 163 14.00 3.14 22.39
N PHE A 164 13.00 2.43 21.90
CA PHE A 164 11.73 3.01 21.49
C PHE A 164 10.79 3.36 22.64
N SER A 165 11.04 2.87 23.87
CA SER A 165 10.21 3.19 25.04
C SER A 165 10.14 4.69 25.36
N ASN A 166 11.10 5.46 24.86
CA ASN A 166 11.16 6.91 25.06
C ASN A 166 10.45 7.73 24.00
N LEU A 167 9.96 7.13 22.91
CA LEU A 167 9.22 7.84 21.88
C LEU A 167 7.97 8.53 22.42
N LYS A 168 7.70 9.73 21.91
CA LYS A 168 6.49 10.50 22.24
C LYS A 168 5.22 9.68 22.01
N SER A 169 5.11 9.01 20.85
CA SER A 169 3.97 8.14 20.51
C SER A 169 3.74 7.02 21.54
N ILE A 170 4.80 6.43 22.08
CA ILE A 170 4.69 5.41 23.15
C ILE A 170 4.20 6.03 24.46
N LYS A 171 4.82 7.14 24.88
CA LYS A 171 4.49 7.83 26.14
C LYS A 171 3.07 8.39 26.16
N THR A 172 2.55 8.81 25.01
CA THR A 172 1.20 9.37 24.87
C THR A 172 0.16 8.31 24.46
N ASN A 173 0.56 7.03 24.37
CA ASN A 173 -0.29 5.92 23.92
C ASN A 173 -0.90 6.11 22.52
N ASN A 174 -0.18 6.79 21.64
CA ASN A 174 -0.55 7.02 20.23
C ASN A 174 0.07 5.95 19.32
N VAL A 175 -0.12 4.69 19.68
CA VAL A 175 0.35 3.53 18.92
C VAL A 175 -0.84 2.73 18.44
N TYR A 176 -0.97 2.62 17.14
CA TYR A 176 -2.09 1.95 16.47
C TYR A 176 -1.60 0.66 15.82
N ARG A 177 -2.35 -0.41 15.94
CA ARG A 177 -2.03 -1.72 15.37
C ARG A 177 -3.02 -2.04 14.27
N PHE A 178 -2.50 -2.37 13.08
CA PHE A 178 -3.30 -2.79 11.94
C PHE A 178 -2.80 -4.13 11.43
N ASN A 179 -3.71 -4.96 10.92
CA ASN A 179 -3.29 -6.15 10.22
C ASN A 179 -2.74 -5.79 8.82
N TYR A 180 -1.89 -6.67 8.29
CA TYR A 180 -1.24 -6.49 7.00
C TYR A 180 -2.23 -6.24 5.85
N TYR A 181 -3.31 -7.00 5.81
CA TYR A 181 -4.29 -6.93 4.73
C TYR A 181 -5.10 -5.62 4.74
N GLY A 182 -5.28 -5.00 5.88
CA GLY A 182 -6.01 -3.74 5.99
C GLY A 182 -5.24 -2.52 5.50
N LEU A 183 -3.90 -2.55 5.50
CA LEU A 183 -3.10 -1.35 5.24
C LEU A 183 -2.06 -1.52 4.12
N ILE A 184 -1.49 -2.70 3.94
CA ILE A 184 -0.35 -2.91 3.04
C ILE A 184 -0.78 -3.60 1.74
N ASN A 185 -1.76 -4.48 1.79
CA ASN A 185 -2.22 -5.24 0.63
C ASN A 185 -3.55 -4.72 0.08
N PRO A 186 -3.56 -4.10 -1.11
CA PRO A 186 -4.79 -3.50 -1.68
C PRO A 186 -5.82 -4.51 -2.19
N GLY A 187 -5.54 -5.79 -2.16
CA GLY A 187 -6.31 -6.82 -2.87
C GLY A 187 -6.98 -7.88 -1.99
N SER A 188 -7.13 -7.66 -0.73
CA SER A 188 -7.68 -8.67 0.20
C SER A 188 -9.02 -8.30 0.79
#